data_5453487bbc86d9e435b93880ee8ffa2c
#
_entry.id   5453487bbc86d9e435b93880ee8ffa2c
#
_cell.length_a   1.000
_cell.length_b   1.000
_cell.length_c   1.000
_cell.angle_alpha   90.00
_cell.angle_beta   90.00
_cell.angle_gamma   90.00
#
_symmetry.space_group_name_H-M   'P 1'
#
loop_
_entity.id
_entity.type
_entity.pdbx_description
1 polymer ?
#
loop_
_entity_poly.entity_id
_entity_poly.type
_entity_poly.pdbx_seq_one_letter_code
_entity_poly.pdbx_strand_id
1 'polypeptide(L)'
;MVASRRQFIIAAGAVGLAGSVRAAALSQVSPEMFGAKGDWRTNDTRAFAAMSAHLNAAGGGTIVLRPTTYIVGDQHPSAGGNSSIVTNSFTASDIIHLAGCSGPIRIEGRGATLRCASGLRYGRFEPGSGKPFANVEKLTETNEAVPYVAFIHIEKCSGGIEISDLELDGNLKGLWIGGNSGRGGWQAGGTGIILHGNTGPERLSRIHSHHHAQDGMILTPALHRAGATSVVDCICEYNGRQGCSVTGGRNFLFQRCFFRHTGRAILHSAPGAGVDIEAENWPIRDVAFENCEFSDNAGFGLTSGSGDSADVSCNGCKFVGTTNWAAWPDSPGMRFSHCVFAGPINHCHGDVDPSRAVHFMDCAFTDDHRLSPTGKLFLGKGKEQWIAIVLKSPNVRFDRCRFHLTGDTLLPLSDNGVIYADCEMSQRSPTASGPLGTYIGTNSISGKADLLGAIIRGRVVVNGRVLPRTA
;
A
#
# COMPACT_ATOMS: atom_id res chain seq x y z
N MET A 1 34.36 -50.83 32.94
CA MET A 1 34.02 -52.18 32.42
C MET A 1 33.25 -51.95 31.13
N VAL A 2 33.93 -51.94 30.03
CA VAL A 2 34.14 -53.01 29.06
C VAL A 2 32.88 -53.23 28.18
N ALA A 3 32.98 -52.70 26.94
CA ALA A 3 32.76 -53.26 25.60
C ALA A 3 31.33 -53.70 25.27
N SER A 4 30.84 -53.47 24.07
CA SER A 4 31.33 -54.08 22.83
C SER A 4 30.63 -53.50 21.60
N ARG A 5 31.38 -53.32 20.52
CA ARG A 5 30.97 -53.08 19.16
C ARG A 5 30.23 -54.27 18.61
N ARG A 6 29.15 -54.00 17.79
CA ARG A 6 28.78 -54.91 16.70
C ARG A 6 28.47 -54.09 15.45
N GLN A 7 29.31 -54.29 14.46
CA GLN A 7 29.11 -53.90 13.06
C GLN A 7 28.09 -54.83 12.45
N PHE A 8 27.12 -54.25 11.71
CA PHE A 8 26.39 -55.01 10.68
C PHE A 8 26.59 -54.32 9.35
N ILE A 9 27.31 -55.02 8.48
CA ILE A 9 27.43 -54.74 7.06
C ILE A 9 26.18 -55.29 6.41
N ILE A 10 25.38 -54.47 5.74
CA ILE A 10 24.39 -54.90 4.77
C ILE A 10 24.77 -54.28 3.44
N ALA A 11 24.98 -55.16 2.48
CA ALA A 11 25.43 -54.85 1.13
C ALA A 11 24.38 -54.10 0.32
N ALA A 12 24.85 -53.18 -0.47
CA ALA A 12 24.14 -52.34 -1.40
C ALA A 12 23.60 -53.12 -2.60
N GLY A 13 22.36 -52.91 -2.89
CA GLY A 13 21.79 -53.11 -4.22
C GLY A 13 21.35 -51.75 -4.75
N ALA A 14 22.23 -51.03 -5.39
CA ALA A 14 21.90 -49.78 -6.09
C ALA A 14 21.41 -50.11 -7.48
N VAL A 15 20.12 -50.03 -7.73
CA VAL A 15 19.58 -49.78 -9.08
C VAL A 15 19.23 -48.30 -9.17
N GLY A 16 20.19 -47.53 -9.63
CA GLY A 16 20.01 -46.13 -9.94
C GLY A 16 19.22 -45.96 -11.22
N LEU A 17 17.94 -45.65 -11.12
CA LEU A 17 17.23 -44.93 -12.15
C LEU A 17 17.35 -43.42 -11.83
N ALA A 18 18.48 -42.86 -12.21
CA ALA A 18 18.63 -41.41 -12.33
C ALA A 18 17.81 -40.96 -13.53
N GLY A 19 16.51 -40.81 -13.33
CA GLY A 19 15.69 -39.98 -14.19
C GLY A 19 16.20 -38.56 -14.07
N SER A 20 17.02 -38.10 -15.02
CA SER A 20 17.32 -36.68 -15.18
C SER A 20 15.99 -35.97 -15.46
N VAL A 21 15.39 -35.38 -14.43
CA VAL A 21 14.39 -34.34 -14.61
C VAL A 21 15.12 -33.24 -15.34
N ARG A 22 15.10 -33.26 -16.67
CA ARG A 22 15.43 -32.12 -17.49
C ARG A 22 14.49 -31.03 -16.99
N ALA A 23 15.01 -30.00 -16.32
CA ALA A 23 14.30 -28.75 -16.12
C ALA A 23 13.82 -28.33 -17.52
N ALA A 24 12.54 -28.50 -17.79
CA ALA A 24 11.97 -28.02 -19.04
C ALA A 24 12.32 -26.55 -19.13
N ALA A 25 13.00 -26.16 -20.22
CA ALA A 25 13.29 -24.76 -20.45
C ALA A 25 11.96 -24.01 -20.37
N LEU A 26 11.85 -23.07 -19.42
CA LEU A 26 10.63 -22.30 -19.23
C LEU A 26 10.23 -21.71 -20.57
N SER A 27 8.98 -21.89 -20.98
CA SER A 27 8.48 -21.36 -22.23
C SER A 27 8.56 -19.83 -22.19
N GLN A 28 9.29 -19.23 -23.11
CA GLN A 28 9.31 -17.79 -23.32
C GLN A 28 8.29 -17.47 -24.40
N VAL A 29 7.37 -16.57 -24.10
CA VAL A 29 6.30 -16.18 -25.01
C VAL A 29 6.20 -14.65 -25.10
N SER A 30 5.62 -14.18 -26.19
CA SER A 30 5.20 -12.78 -26.34
C SER A 30 3.73 -12.72 -26.75
N PRO A 31 3.00 -11.64 -26.47
CA PRO A 31 1.60 -11.52 -26.86
C PRO A 31 1.41 -11.54 -28.39
N GLU A 32 2.43 -11.16 -29.16
CA GLU A 32 2.40 -11.23 -30.63
C GLU A 32 2.29 -12.67 -31.14
N MET A 33 2.84 -13.64 -30.43
CA MET A 33 2.69 -15.07 -30.79
C MET A 33 1.23 -15.52 -30.74
N PHE A 34 0.39 -14.76 -30.04
CA PHE A 34 -1.05 -14.98 -29.89
C PHE A 34 -1.89 -13.96 -30.65
N GLY A 35 -1.26 -13.14 -31.50
CA GLY A 35 -1.94 -12.22 -32.40
C GLY A 35 -2.02 -10.77 -31.94
N ALA A 36 -1.39 -10.39 -30.85
CA ALA A 36 -1.32 -8.99 -30.42
C ALA A 36 -0.60 -8.13 -31.48
N LYS A 37 -1.03 -6.90 -31.62
CA LYS A 37 -0.44 -5.93 -32.55
C LYS A 37 0.52 -4.96 -31.86
N GLY A 38 0.18 -4.49 -30.67
CA GLY A 38 0.97 -3.48 -29.97
C GLY A 38 1.15 -2.22 -30.82
N ASP A 39 0.09 -1.77 -31.49
CA ASP A 39 0.10 -0.69 -32.45
C ASP A 39 -0.64 0.58 -31.97
N TRP A 40 -0.92 0.67 -30.67
CA TRP A 40 -1.62 1.78 -30.01
C TRP A 40 -3.11 1.91 -30.35
N ARG A 41 -3.65 0.99 -31.11
CA ARG A 41 -5.02 1.08 -31.67
C ARG A 41 -5.81 -0.21 -31.51
N THR A 42 -5.20 -1.33 -31.89
CA THR A 42 -5.84 -2.64 -31.82
C THR A 42 -6.00 -3.05 -30.35
N ASN A 43 -7.20 -3.50 -30.00
CA ASN A 43 -7.42 -4.08 -28.68
C ASN A 43 -6.83 -5.49 -28.64
N ASP A 44 -5.79 -5.68 -27.85
CA ASP A 44 -5.00 -6.89 -27.77
C ASP A 44 -5.46 -7.84 -26.63
N THR A 45 -6.56 -7.56 -25.93
CA THR A 45 -7.05 -8.33 -24.77
C THR A 45 -7.12 -9.84 -25.06
N ARG A 46 -7.64 -10.22 -26.21
CA ARG A 46 -7.77 -11.64 -26.58
C ARG A 46 -6.43 -12.35 -26.73
N ALA A 47 -5.42 -11.65 -27.24
CA ALA A 47 -4.08 -12.18 -27.36
C ALA A 47 -3.43 -12.42 -25.98
N PHE A 48 -3.61 -11.48 -25.05
CA PHE A 48 -3.16 -11.63 -23.68
C PHE A 48 -3.89 -12.75 -22.93
N ALA A 49 -5.19 -12.91 -23.14
CA ALA A 49 -5.96 -14.02 -22.57
C ALA A 49 -5.49 -15.38 -23.10
N ALA A 50 -5.24 -15.50 -24.41
CA ALA A 50 -4.72 -16.72 -25.03
C ALA A 50 -3.29 -17.05 -24.52
N MET A 51 -2.44 -16.04 -24.38
CA MET A 51 -1.10 -16.16 -23.79
C MET A 51 -1.17 -16.65 -22.35
N SER A 52 -2.07 -16.10 -21.54
CA SER A 52 -2.29 -16.53 -20.16
C SER A 52 -2.74 -17.98 -20.07
N ALA A 53 -3.68 -18.40 -20.91
CA ALA A 53 -4.15 -19.77 -20.99
C ALA A 53 -3.01 -20.75 -21.34
N HIS A 54 -2.13 -20.37 -22.29
CA HIS A 54 -0.96 -21.15 -22.65
C HIS A 54 0.00 -21.34 -21.46
N LEU A 55 0.32 -20.26 -20.74
CA LEU A 55 1.22 -20.30 -19.60
C LEU A 55 0.62 -21.05 -18.41
N ASN A 56 -0.68 -20.92 -18.17
CA ASN A 56 -1.37 -21.73 -17.15
C ASN A 56 -1.28 -23.22 -17.46
N ALA A 57 -1.48 -23.62 -18.73
CA ALA A 57 -1.32 -25.01 -19.16
C ALA A 57 0.13 -25.50 -19.05
N ALA A 58 1.11 -24.62 -19.23
CA ALA A 58 2.54 -24.93 -19.06
C ALA A 58 3.01 -24.92 -17.59
N GLY A 59 2.17 -24.44 -16.66
CA GLY A 59 2.49 -24.32 -15.24
C GLY A 59 3.46 -23.18 -14.91
N GLY A 60 3.58 -22.15 -15.77
CA GLY A 60 4.44 -21.00 -15.62
C GLY A 60 5.22 -20.65 -16.89
N GLY A 61 6.11 -19.68 -16.83
CA GLY A 61 6.96 -19.27 -17.94
C GLY A 61 7.32 -17.79 -17.92
N THR A 62 7.90 -17.32 -19.04
CA THR A 62 8.35 -15.93 -19.19
C THR A 62 7.55 -15.22 -20.26
N ILE A 63 6.89 -14.12 -19.91
CA ILE A 63 6.27 -13.17 -20.83
C ILE A 63 7.31 -12.09 -21.15
N VAL A 64 7.56 -11.87 -22.45
CA VAL A 64 8.42 -10.79 -22.91
C VAL A 64 7.61 -9.84 -23.76
N LEU A 65 7.52 -8.58 -23.32
CA LEU A 65 6.81 -7.53 -24.04
C LEU A 65 7.77 -6.73 -24.90
N ARG A 66 7.26 -6.15 -25.99
CA ARG A 66 8.00 -5.14 -26.77
C ARG A 66 7.82 -3.76 -26.13
N PRO A 67 8.76 -2.84 -26.27
CA PRO A 67 8.65 -1.46 -25.79
C PRO A 67 7.64 -0.66 -26.65
N THR A 68 6.37 -0.96 -26.48
CA THR A 68 5.24 -0.35 -27.19
C THR A 68 4.02 -0.28 -26.28
N THR A 69 2.94 0.36 -26.74
CA THR A 69 1.68 0.37 -26.02
C THR A 69 0.71 -0.65 -26.62
N TYR A 70 0.22 -1.53 -25.74
CA TYR A 70 -0.86 -2.47 -26.01
C TYR A 70 -2.16 -1.89 -25.46
N ILE A 71 -3.18 -1.75 -26.28
CA ILE A 71 -4.52 -1.37 -25.83
C ILE A 71 -5.23 -2.63 -25.33
N VAL A 72 -5.69 -2.60 -24.09
CA VAL A 72 -6.31 -3.75 -23.41
C VAL A 72 -7.58 -3.33 -22.66
N GLY A 73 -8.38 -4.30 -22.28
CA GLY A 73 -9.67 -4.10 -21.62
C GLY A 73 -10.82 -4.37 -22.56
N ASP A 74 -11.71 -5.23 -22.12
CA ASP A 74 -12.91 -5.63 -22.85
C ASP A 74 -14.03 -5.83 -21.84
N GLN A 75 -15.23 -5.39 -22.19
CA GLN A 75 -16.34 -5.31 -21.26
C GLN A 75 -17.62 -5.76 -21.93
N HIS A 76 -18.36 -6.63 -21.27
CA HIS A 76 -19.58 -7.21 -21.79
C HIS A 76 -20.77 -6.89 -20.88
N PRO A 77 -21.96 -6.56 -21.44
CA PRO A 77 -23.17 -6.49 -20.66
C PRO A 77 -23.42 -7.81 -19.93
N SER A 78 -23.73 -7.74 -18.65
CA SER A 78 -24.08 -8.90 -17.83
C SER A 78 -25.59 -9.02 -17.69
N ALA A 79 -26.10 -10.25 -17.74
CA ALA A 79 -27.52 -10.53 -17.51
C ALA A 79 -27.95 -10.40 -16.03
N GLY A 80 -27.05 -9.92 -15.15
CA GLY A 80 -27.31 -9.82 -13.72
C GLY A 80 -27.24 -11.19 -13.06
N GLY A 81 -26.07 -11.64 -12.67
CA GLY A 81 -25.86 -12.86 -11.87
C GLY A 81 -26.09 -12.60 -10.39
N ASN A 82 -26.81 -13.49 -9.72
CA ASN A 82 -26.94 -13.52 -8.27
C ASN A 82 -25.60 -13.97 -7.62
N SER A 83 -24.62 -13.09 -7.54
CA SER A 83 -23.61 -13.26 -6.51
C SER A 83 -24.01 -12.40 -5.31
N SER A 84 -23.86 -12.93 -4.12
CA SER A 84 -24.46 -12.42 -2.89
C SER A 84 -23.97 -11.03 -2.43
N ILE A 85 -23.09 -10.37 -3.15
CA ILE A 85 -22.47 -9.10 -2.75
C ILE A 85 -22.44 -8.03 -3.85
N VAL A 86 -22.17 -8.36 -5.11
CA VAL A 86 -22.09 -7.38 -6.21
C VAL A 86 -22.69 -7.97 -7.49
N THR A 87 -23.71 -7.30 -8.04
CA THR A 87 -24.23 -7.61 -9.38
C THR A 87 -23.61 -6.64 -10.37
N ASN A 88 -22.73 -7.11 -11.25
CA ASN A 88 -22.11 -6.27 -12.25
C ASN A 88 -23.04 -6.13 -13.47
N SER A 89 -23.38 -4.90 -13.87
CA SER A 89 -24.12 -4.64 -15.11
C SER A 89 -23.26 -4.80 -16.36
N PHE A 90 -21.96 -4.59 -16.22
CA PHE A 90 -20.95 -4.84 -17.22
C PHE A 90 -19.77 -5.55 -16.56
N THR A 91 -19.46 -6.74 -17.05
CA THR A 91 -18.37 -7.57 -16.55
C THR A 91 -17.17 -7.52 -17.47
N ALA A 92 -16.00 -7.73 -16.91
CA ALA A 92 -14.75 -7.86 -17.63
C ALA A 92 -13.90 -8.98 -17.00
N SER A 93 -12.82 -9.32 -17.68
CA SER A 93 -11.83 -10.28 -17.20
C SER A 93 -10.54 -9.58 -16.80
N ASP A 94 -9.63 -10.34 -16.19
CA ASP A 94 -8.23 -9.97 -16.07
C ASP A 94 -7.58 -9.93 -17.48
N ILE A 95 -6.57 -9.07 -17.65
CA ILE A 95 -5.83 -9.01 -18.93
C ILE A 95 -4.77 -10.12 -18.96
N ILE A 96 -3.96 -10.25 -17.93
CA ILE A 96 -3.03 -11.35 -17.69
C ILE A 96 -3.48 -12.07 -16.44
N HIS A 97 -3.96 -13.30 -16.58
CA HIS A 97 -4.39 -14.12 -15.44
C HIS A 97 -3.59 -15.41 -15.38
N LEU A 98 -2.76 -15.56 -14.36
CA LEU A 98 -1.95 -16.74 -14.11
C LEU A 98 -2.35 -17.35 -12.76
N ALA A 99 -2.78 -18.62 -12.78
CA ALA A 99 -3.33 -19.26 -11.60
C ALA A 99 -2.75 -20.67 -11.40
N GLY A 100 -2.41 -21.03 -10.14
CA GLY A 100 -1.96 -22.37 -9.77
C GLY A 100 -0.64 -22.80 -10.41
N CYS A 101 0.16 -21.89 -10.93
CA CYS A 101 1.43 -22.23 -11.56
C CYS A 101 2.44 -22.72 -10.53
N SER A 102 3.04 -23.87 -10.78
CA SER A 102 4.09 -24.45 -9.93
C SER A 102 5.51 -24.01 -10.34
N GLY A 103 5.70 -23.69 -11.61
CA GLY A 103 6.95 -23.15 -12.15
C GLY A 103 7.03 -21.62 -11.96
N PRO A 104 8.23 -21.06 -12.14
CA PRO A 104 8.43 -19.61 -12.05
C PRO A 104 7.68 -18.86 -13.15
N ILE A 105 7.22 -17.65 -12.76
CA ILE A 105 6.54 -16.69 -13.61
C ILE A 105 7.43 -15.47 -13.73
N ARG A 106 7.75 -15.05 -14.95
CA ARG A 106 8.48 -13.81 -15.20
C ARG A 106 7.73 -12.97 -16.23
N ILE A 107 7.55 -11.68 -15.95
CA ILE A 107 7.00 -10.69 -16.87
C ILE A 107 8.08 -9.60 -17.07
N GLU A 108 8.70 -9.62 -18.24
CA GLU A 108 9.67 -8.62 -18.67
C GLU A 108 8.96 -7.56 -19.51
N GLY A 109 8.64 -6.42 -18.89
CA GLY A 109 7.92 -5.32 -19.56
C GLY A 109 8.77 -4.61 -20.60
N ARG A 110 10.08 -4.47 -20.36
CA ARG A 110 11.04 -3.81 -21.29
C ARG A 110 10.62 -2.41 -21.72
N GLY A 111 9.90 -1.68 -20.85
CA GLY A 111 9.36 -0.36 -21.14
C GLY A 111 8.05 -0.38 -21.94
N ALA A 112 7.35 -1.51 -21.95
CA ALA A 112 6.00 -1.59 -22.52
C ALA A 112 4.99 -0.86 -21.64
N THR A 113 3.91 -0.37 -22.28
CA THR A 113 2.71 0.13 -21.61
C THR A 113 1.53 -0.78 -21.91
N LEU A 114 0.84 -1.26 -20.88
CA LEU A 114 -0.53 -1.78 -21.03
C LEU A 114 -1.48 -0.64 -20.70
N ARG A 115 -2.33 -0.27 -21.66
CA ARG A 115 -3.26 0.85 -21.51
C ARG A 115 -4.71 0.41 -21.70
N CYS A 116 -5.58 0.80 -20.77
CA CYS A 116 -7.01 0.52 -20.89
C CYS A 116 -7.62 1.20 -22.09
N ALA A 117 -8.44 0.45 -22.83
CA ALA A 117 -9.23 0.98 -23.93
C ALA A 117 -10.16 2.10 -23.46
N SER A 118 -10.33 3.13 -24.29
CA SER A 118 -11.28 4.20 -24.00
C SER A 118 -12.74 3.77 -24.24
N GLY A 119 -13.68 4.44 -23.56
CA GLY A 119 -15.11 4.22 -23.72
C GLY A 119 -15.69 3.07 -22.89
N LEU A 120 -14.88 2.38 -22.10
CA LEU A 120 -15.37 1.40 -21.14
C LEU A 120 -16.01 2.09 -19.92
N ARG A 121 -16.89 1.36 -19.23
CA ARG A 121 -17.66 1.87 -18.09
C ARG A 121 -17.03 1.45 -16.76
N TYR A 122 -17.04 2.37 -15.81
CA TYR A 122 -16.72 2.07 -14.42
C TYR A 122 -17.72 2.75 -13.48
N GLY A 123 -18.22 2.02 -12.50
CA GLY A 123 -19.19 2.51 -11.53
C GLY A 123 -20.59 1.97 -11.82
N ARG A 124 -21.64 2.75 -11.56
CA ARG A 124 -23.03 2.27 -11.53
C ARG A 124 -23.77 2.63 -12.82
N PHE A 125 -24.25 1.61 -13.49
CA PHE A 125 -24.97 1.72 -14.74
C PHE A 125 -26.26 0.89 -14.71
N GLU A 126 -27.32 1.41 -15.33
CA GLU A 126 -28.57 0.71 -15.47
C GLU A 126 -28.40 -0.53 -16.38
N PRO A 127 -28.84 -1.72 -15.94
CA PRO A 127 -28.91 -2.88 -16.81
C PRO A 127 -29.84 -2.59 -18.00
N GLY A 128 -29.48 -3.04 -19.17
CA GLY A 128 -30.27 -2.88 -20.39
C GLY A 128 -30.12 -1.53 -21.09
N SER A 129 -30.26 -0.39 -20.42
CA SER A 129 -30.07 0.93 -21.06
C SER A 129 -28.60 1.33 -21.16
N GLY A 130 -27.74 0.83 -20.25
CA GLY A 130 -26.34 1.21 -20.15
C GLY A 130 -26.10 2.67 -19.75
N LYS A 131 -27.11 3.35 -19.25
CA LYS A 131 -26.98 4.74 -18.76
C LYS A 131 -26.42 4.78 -17.35
N PRO A 132 -25.59 5.80 -17.02
CA PRO A 132 -25.11 5.97 -15.67
C PRO A 132 -26.28 6.30 -14.71
N PHE A 133 -26.31 5.70 -13.54
CA PHE A 133 -27.21 6.13 -12.45
C PHE A 133 -26.83 7.55 -12.02
N ALA A 134 -27.80 8.41 -11.86
CA ALA A 134 -27.57 9.80 -11.52
C ALA A 134 -27.06 9.99 -10.07
N ASN A 135 -27.68 9.31 -9.10
CA ASN A 135 -27.26 9.31 -7.68
C ASN A 135 -27.85 8.08 -6.99
N VAL A 136 -27.03 7.20 -6.49
CA VAL A 136 -27.46 6.09 -5.66
C VAL A 136 -26.72 6.16 -4.31
N GLU A 137 -27.43 6.59 -3.26
CA GLU A 137 -26.87 6.67 -1.92
C GLU A 137 -26.77 5.30 -1.21
N LYS A 138 -27.44 4.28 -1.72
CA LYS A 138 -27.53 2.97 -1.07
C LYS A 138 -26.50 2.01 -1.65
N LEU A 139 -25.66 1.49 -0.79
CA LEU A 139 -24.67 0.43 -1.07
C LEU A 139 -25.29 -0.91 -1.53
N THR A 140 -26.62 -1.06 -1.44
CA THR A 140 -27.33 -2.32 -1.72
C THR A 140 -27.75 -2.50 -3.18
N GLU A 141 -27.60 -1.50 -4.05
CA GLU A 141 -27.93 -1.61 -5.46
C GLU A 141 -26.67 -1.68 -6.30
N THR A 142 -26.29 -2.86 -6.65
CA THR A 142 -24.95 -3.26 -7.08
C THR A 142 -24.88 -3.50 -8.58
N ASN A 143 -25.36 -2.57 -9.39
CA ASN A 143 -25.19 -2.62 -10.83
C ASN A 143 -23.88 -1.93 -11.24
N GLU A 144 -22.76 -2.41 -10.70
CA GLU A 144 -21.46 -1.86 -11.00
C GLU A 144 -20.93 -2.36 -12.35
N ALA A 145 -20.26 -1.49 -13.06
CA ALA A 145 -19.55 -1.81 -14.28
C ALA A 145 -18.06 -1.86 -14.02
N VAL A 146 -17.37 -2.83 -14.61
CA VAL A 146 -15.94 -3.06 -14.43
C VAL A 146 -15.28 -3.07 -15.81
N PRO A 147 -14.26 -2.22 -16.09
CA PRO A 147 -13.59 -2.16 -17.39
C PRO A 147 -12.58 -3.29 -17.59
N TYR A 148 -12.03 -3.79 -16.51
CA TYR A 148 -11.16 -4.96 -16.34
C TYR A 148 -11.15 -5.29 -14.85
N VAL A 149 -10.84 -6.53 -14.48
CA VAL A 149 -10.66 -6.89 -13.06
C VAL A 149 -9.29 -6.43 -12.60
N ALA A 150 -8.23 -6.95 -13.22
CA ALA A 150 -6.86 -6.48 -13.05
C ALA A 150 -6.10 -6.53 -14.38
N PHE A 151 -5.03 -5.72 -14.50
CA PHE A 151 -4.12 -5.87 -15.63
C PHE A 151 -3.24 -7.09 -15.49
N ILE A 152 -2.76 -7.35 -14.28
CA ILE A 152 -2.00 -8.55 -13.94
C ILE A 152 -2.61 -9.15 -12.68
N HIS A 153 -3.13 -10.36 -12.79
CA HIS A 153 -3.64 -11.14 -11.67
C HIS A 153 -2.88 -12.46 -11.60
N ILE A 154 -2.14 -12.67 -10.53
CA ILE A 154 -1.39 -13.92 -10.30
C ILE A 154 -1.84 -14.50 -8.97
N GLU A 155 -2.45 -15.68 -9.00
CA GLU A 155 -3.01 -16.28 -7.81
C GLU A 155 -2.61 -17.73 -7.59
N LYS A 156 -2.46 -18.10 -6.30
CA LYS A 156 -2.23 -19.48 -5.84
C LYS A 156 -1.05 -20.18 -6.52
N CYS A 157 -0.04 -19.40 -6.92
CA CYS A 157 1.17 -19.92 -7.54
C CYS A 157 2.22 -20.24 -6.47
N SER A 158 2.97 -21.34 -6.71
CA SER A 158 4.04 -21.76 -5.80
C SER A 158 5.44 -21.46 -6.34
N GLY A 159 5.58 -21.21 -7.63
CA GLY A 159 6.80 -20.71 -8.23
C GLY A 159 7.12 -19.25 -7.86
N GLY A 160 8.36 -18.84 -8.05
CA GLY A 160 8.75 -17.44 -7.89
C GLY A 160 8.09 -16.54 -8.95
N ILE A 161 7.71 -15.34 -8.56
CA ILE A 161 7.08 -14.35 -9.43
C ILE A 161 8.02 -13.15 -9.56
N GLU A 162 8.29 -12.75 -10.80
CA GLU A 162 9.10 -11.56 -11.11
C GLU A 162 8.41 -10.71 -12.18
N ILE A 163 8.14 -9.44 -11.89
CA ILE A 163 7.52 -8.48 -12.81
C ILE A 163 8.39 -7.22 -12.84
N SER A 164 8.80 -6.79 -14.03
CA SER A 164 9.68 -5.65 -14.14
C SER A 164 9.48 -4.78 -15.38
N ASP A 165 9.89 -3.52 -15.27
CA ASP A 165 10.04 -2.57 -16.38
C ASP A 165 8.75 -2.35 -17.18
N LEU A 166 7.63 -2.07 -16.49
CA LEU A 166 6.29 -2.05 -17.09
C LEU A 166 5.50 -0.83 -16.62
N GLU A 167 4.80 -0.20 -17.56
CA GLU A 167 3.77 0.81 -17.28
C GLU A 167 2.37 0.20 -17.41
N LEU A 168 1.53 0.43 -16.40
CA LEU A 168 0.15 0.00 -16.33
C LEU A 168 -0.74 1.25 -16.22
N ASP A 169 -1.33 1.65 -17.35
CA ASP A 169 -2.18 2.84 -17.46
C ASP A 169 -3.67 2.44 -17.52
N GLY A 170 -4.34 2.58 -16.40
CA GLY A 170 -5.78 2.33 -16.29
C GLY A 170 -6.65 3.30 -17.09
N ASN A 171 -6.05 4.33 -17.69
CA ASN A 171 -6.70 5.30 -18.58
C ASN A 171 -8.00 5.88 -17.98
N LEU A 172 -7.99 6.19 -16.71
CA LEU A 172 -9.19 6.60 -15.95
C LEU A 172 -9.96 7.73 -16.62
N LYS A 173 -9.27 8.67 -17.29
CA LYS A 173 -9.89 9.76 -18.05
C LYS A 173 -10.62 9.29 -19.30
N GLY A 174 -10.27 8.15 -19.84
CA GLY A 174 -10.90 7.55 -21.02
C GLY A 174 -12.13 6.71 -20.67
N LEU A 175 -12.41 6.48 -19.38
CA LEU A 175 -13.56 5.71 -18.92
C LEU A 175 -14.82 6.58 -18.78
N TRP A 176 -15.98 5.94 -18.94
CA TRP A 176 -17.26 6.50 -18.52
C TRP A 176 -17.49 6.16 -17.06
N ILE A 177 -17.51 7.18 -16.20
CA ILE A 177 -17.77 7.01 -14.79
C ILE A 177 -19.26 7.18 -14.52
N GLY A 178 -19.87 6.16 -13.92
CA GLY A 178 -21.30 6.13 -13.61
C GLY A 178 -21.60 6.15 -12.13
N GLY A 179 -22.62 6.92 -11.72
CA GLY A 179 -23.10 6.95 -10.36
C GLY A 179 -22.17 7.62 -9.35
N ASN A 180 -22.46 7.36 -8.07
CA ASN A 180 -21.70 7.88 -6.94
C ASN A 180 -21.19 6.71 -6.08
N SER A 181 -19.94 6.75 -5.66
CA SER A 181 -19.34 5.72 -4.80
C SER A 181 -19.86 5.71 -3.37
N GLY A 182 -20.61 6.75 -2.95
CA GLY A 182 -21.03 6.89 -1.55
C GLY A 182 -19.85 7.01 -0.59
N ARG A 183 -20.10 6.79 0.72
CA ARG A 183 -19.07 6.89 1.77
C ARG A 183 -18.09 5.71 1.77
N GLY A 184 -18.54 4.52 1.35
CA GLY A 184 -17.69 3.31 1.33
C GLY A 184 -16.83 3.16 0.08
N GLY A 185 -16.95 4.08 -0.89
CA GLY A 185 -16.27 3.96 -2.17
C GLY A 185 -16.81 2.82 -3.04
N TRP A 186 -16.24 2.64 -4.21
CA TRP A 186 -16.49 1.48 -5.05
C TRP A 186 -15.55 0.33 -4.66
N GLN A 187 -16.12 -0.87 -4.57
CA GLN A 187 -15.40 -2.12 -4.28
C GLN A 187 -15.36 -3.05 -5.50
N ALA A 188 -15.41 -2.47 -6.69
CA ALA A 188 -15.36 -3.19 -7.97
C ALA A 188 -13.91 -3.27 -8.48
N GLY A 189 -13.63 -4.20 -9.39
CA GLY A 189 -12.32 -4.33 -10.05
C GLY A 189 -11.89 -3.05 -10.78
N GLY A 190 -10.76 -3.11 -11.42
CA GLY A 190 -10.11 -1.95 -12.06
C GLY A 190 -8.74 -1.67 -11.44
N THR A 191 -8.03 -2.73 -11.08
CA THR A 191 -6.73 -2.73 -10.38
C THR A 191 -5.57 -2.93 -11.35
N GLY A 192 -4.41 -2.37 -11.05
CA GLY A 192 -3.20 -2.59 -11.83
C GLY A 192 -2.66 -4.01 -11.65
N ILE A 193 -2.26 -4.38 -10.43
CA ILE A 193 -1.71 -5.70 -10.11
C ILE A 193 -2.45 -6.30 -8.91
N ILE A 194 -2.82 -7.57 -9.03
CA ILE A 194 -3.29 -8.39 -7.91
C ILE A 194 -2.36 -9.61 -7.76
N LEU A 195 -1.72 -9.75 -6.60
CA LEU A 195 -1.01 -10.96 -6.20
C LEU A 195 -1.76 -11.58 -5.02
N HIS A 196 -2.33 -12.78 -5.21
CA HIS A 196 -3.20 -13.39 -4.21
C HIS A 196 -2.86 -14.85 -3.92
N GLY A 197 -2.68 -15.18 -2.63
CA GLY A 197 -2.50 -16.55 -2.17
C GLY A 197 -1.24 -17.26 -2.69
N ASN A 198 -0.26 -16.52 -3.21
CA ASN A 198 0.98 -17.10 -3.71
C ASN A 198 1.90 -17.51 -2.55
N THR A 199 2.59 -18.63 -2.72
CA THR A 199 3.49 -19.18 -1.69
C THR A 199 4.97 -18.99 -2.02
N GLY A 200 5.32 -18.76 -3.28
CA GLY A 200 6.67 -18.43 -3.74
C GLY A 200 7.08 -16.99 -3.43
N PRO A 201 8.36 -16.64 -3.62
CA PRO A 201 8.82 -15.26 -3.54
C PRO A 201 8.23 -14.41 -4.67
N GLU A 202 7.91 -13.16 -4.36
CA GLU A 202 7.36 -12.19 -5.31
C GLU A 202 8.29 -10.98 -5.40
N ARG A 203 8.66 -10.60 -6.61
CA ARG A 203 9.51 -9.45 -6.88
C ARG A 203 8.88 -8.56 -7.95
N LEU A 204 8.58 -7.33 -7.59
CA LEU A 204 8.09 -6.28 -8.48
C LEU A 204 9.14 -5.17 -8.53
N SER A 205 9.53 -4.73 -9.73
CA SER A 205 10.54 -3.68 -9.85
C SER A 205 10.34 -2.78 -11.06
N ARG A 206 10.52 -1.47 -10.86
CA ARG A 206 10.40 -0.45 -11.91
C ARG A 206 9.06 -0.54 -12.65
N ILE A 207 7.98 -0.59 -11.86
CA ILE A 207 6.62 -0.61 -12.35
C ILE A 207 5.99 0.75 -12.09
N HIS A 208 5.33 1.30 -13.10
CA HIS A 208 4.50 2.49 -12.97
C HIS A 208 3.03 2.09 -13.13
N SER A 209 2.30 1.99 -12.03
CA SER A 209 0.88 1.60 -11.99
C SER A 209 0.02 2.81 -11.67
N HIS A 210 -0.75 3.30 -12.67
CA HIS A 210 -1.41 4.58 -12.52
C HIS A 210 -2.76 4.68 -13.23
N HIS A 211 -3.57 5.65 -12.79
CA HIS A 211 -4.88 5.97 -13.37
C HIS A 211 -5.83 4.76 -13.43
N HIS A 212 -5.65 3.80 -12.53
CA HIS A 212 -6.59 2.71 -12.33
C HIS A 212 -7.83 3.22 -11.58
N ALA A 213 -8.99 2.62 -11.89
CA ALA A 213 -10.24 3.03 -11.25
C ALA A 213 -10.31 2.60 -9.78
N GLN A 214 -9.57 1.56 -9.41
CA GLN A 214 -9.43 1.08 -8.03
C GLN A 214 -8.00 1.30 -7.54
N ASP A 215 -7.23 0.25 -7.36
CA ASP A 215 -5.91 0.28 -6.73
C ASP A 215 -4.78 0.13 -7.75
N GLY A 216 -3.63 0.72 -7.45
CA GLY A 216 -2.43 0.46 -8.23
C GLY A 216 -1.96 -0.99 -8.06
N MET A 217 -1.93 -1.48 -6.81
CA MET A 217 -1.56 -2.84 -6.45
C MET A 217 -2.39 -3.35 -5.28
N ILE A 218 -2.75 -4.66 -5.30
CA ILE A 218 -3.30 -5.39 -4.16
C ILE A 218 -2.40 -6.60 -3.91
N LEU A 219 -1.84 -6.70 -2.71
CA LEU A 219 -0.88 -7.72 -2.33
C LEU A 219 -1.42 -8.55 -1.15
N THR A 220 -1.69 -9.81 -1.40
CA THR A 220 -2.25 -10.76 -0.45
C THR A 220 -1.54 -12.12 -0.55
N PRO A 221 -0.23 -12.22 -0.30
CA PRO A 221 0.44 -13.51 -0.35
C PRO A 221 -0.09 -14.48 0.70
N ALA A 222 0.10 -15.77 0.48
CA ALA A 222 -0.33 -16.79 1.43
C ALA A 222 0.32 -16.59 2.81
N LEU A 223 -0.44 -16.84 3.88
CA LEU A 223 0.05 -16.69 5.27
C LEU A 223 1.28 -17.56 5.55
N HIS A 224 1.26 -18.79 5.09
CA HIS A 224 2.35 -19.77 5.27
C HIS A 224 3.16 -19.89 3.99
N ARG A 225 4.06 -18.94 3.75
CA ARG A 225 4.95 -18.96 2.59
C ARG A 225 6.42 -18.92 3.00
N ALA A 226 7.28 -19.45 2.15
CA ALA A 226 8.73 -19.42 2.36
C ALA A 226 9.40 -18.12 1.84
N GLY A 227 8.73 -17.42 0.92
CA GLY A 227 9.27 -16.22 0.24
C GLY A 227 8.84 -14.90 0.86
N ALA A 228 9.41 -13.81 0.37
CA ALA A 228 9.03 -12.44 0.66
C ALA A 228 8.39 -11.78 -0.57
N THR A 229 7.58 -10.73 -0.36
CA THR A 229 7.20 -9.80 -1.42
C THR A 229 8.12 -8.60 -1.38
N SER A 230 8.83 -8.36 -2.48
CA SER A 230 9.74 -7.22 -2.64
C SER A 230 9.23 -6.31 -3.76
N VAL A 231 9.00 -5.03 -3.44
CA VAL A 231 8.54 -3.99 -4.37
C VAL A 231 9.59 -2.88 -4.38
N VAL A 232 10.26 -2.68 -5.52
CA VAL A 232 11.45 -1.85 -5.61
C VAL A 232 11.34 -0.87 -6.77
N ASP A 233 11.62 0.42 -6.53
CA ASP A 233 11.61 1.47 -7.55
C ASP A 233 10.27 1.56 -8.31
N CYS A 234 9.14 1.34 -7.62
CA CYS A 234 7.80 1.36 -8.21
C CYS A 234 7.08 2.68 -7.90
N ILE A 235 6.18 3.07 -8.80
CA ILE A 235 5.34 4.25 -8.66
C ILE A 235 3.89 3.82 -8.77
N CYS A 236 3.08 4.14 -7.75
CA CYS A 236 1.62 4.00 -7.77
C CYS A 236 1.02 5.40 -7.61
N GLU A 237 0.38 5.90 -8.67
CA GLU A 237 -0.15 7.27 -8.62
C GLU A 237 -1.45 7.47 -9.40
N TYR A 238 -2.23 8.47 -9.02
CA TYR A 238 -3.50 8.83 -9.65
C TYR A 238 -4.53 7.70 -9.72
N ASN A 239 -4.39 6.66 -8.89
CA ASN A 239 -5.37 5.60 -8.79
C ASN A 239 -6.60 6.09 -8.03
N GLY A 240 -7.76 5.53 -8.30
CA GLY A 240 -9.02 6.05 -7.77
C GLY A 240 -9.21 5.78 -6.28
N ARG A 241 -8.73 4.64 -5.76
CA ARG A 241 -8.98 4.19 -4.38
C ARG A 241 -7.71 4.15 -3.53
N GLN A 242 -6.69 3.37 -3.93
CA GLN A 242 -5.43 3.18 -3.21
C GLN A 242 -4.24 3.22 -4.16
N GLY A 243 -3.09 3.68 -3.68
CA GLY A 243 -1.83 3.42 -4.37
C GLY A 243 -1.49 1.93 -4.28
N CYS A 244 -1.49 1.39 -3.06
CA CYS A 244 -1.27 -0.03 -2.80
C CYS A 244 -2.09 -0.47 -1.58
N SER A 245 -2.72 -1.66 -1.67
CA SER A 245 -3.38 -2.34 -0.56
C SER A 245 -2.60 -3.60 -0.18
N VAL A 246 -2.30 -3.74 1.12
CA VAL A 246 -1.78 -4.97 1.71
C VAL A 246 -2.91 -5.57 2.53
N THR A 247 -3.49 -6.71 2.07
CA THR A 247 -4.72 -7.25 2.65
C THR A 247 -4.52 -8.60 3.36
N GLY A 248 -3.29 -9.03 3.54
CA GLY A 248 -2.94 -10.24 4.28
C GLY A 248 -1.51 -10.69 4.01
N GLY A 249 -0.96 -11.54 4.88
CA GLY A 249 0.34 -12.19 4.69
C GLY A 249 1.47 -11.54 5.48
N ARG A 250 2.70 -11.89 5.13
CA ARG A 250 3.90 -11.45 5.87
C ARG A 250 5.14 -11.31 4.99
N ASN A 251 6.17 -10.67 5.54
CA ASN A 251 7.48 -10.46 4.91
C ASN A 251 7.37 -9.60 3.64
N PHE A 252 6.98 -8.34 3.81
CA PHE A 252 6.93 -7.35 2.74
C PHE A 252 8.11 -6.38 2.85
N LEU A 253 8.71 -6.04 1.71
CA LEU A 253 9.73 -5.02 1.61
C LEU A 253 9.43 -4.09 0.43
N PHE A 254 9.14 -2.84 0.76
CA PHE A 254 8.99 -1.76 -0.21
C PHE A 254 10.22 -0.85 -0.15
N GLN A 255 10.90 -0.65 -1.28
CA GLN A 255 12.12 0.17 -1.32
C GLN A 255 12.04 1.22 -2.43
N ARG A 256 12.27 2.48 -2.11
CA ARG A 256 12.30 3.62 -3.05
C ARG A 256 11.03 3.71 -3.90
N CYS A 257 9.89 3.44 -3.29
CA CYS A 257 8.60 3.50 -3.95
C CYS A 257 7.89 4.84 -3.71
N PHE A 258 7.05 5.23 -4.68
CA PHE A 258 6.21 6.42 -4.59
C PHE A 258 4.73 6.00 -4.59
N PHE A 259 4.01 6.37 -3.55
CA PHE A 259 2.57 6.17 -3.40
C PHE A 259 1.90 7.54 -3.29
N ARG A 260 1.45 8.08 -4.42
CA ARG A 260 1.09 9.49 -4.47
C ARG A 260 -0.10 9.79 -5.36
N HIS A 261 -0.71 10.95 -5.14
CA HIS A 261 -1.81 11.46 -5.96
C HIS A 261 -3.02 10.52 -6.05
N THR A 262 -3.19 9.59 -5.11
CA THR A 262 -4.37 8.71 -5.06
C THR A 262 -5.64 9.55 -4.90
N GLY A 263 -6.67 9.27 -5.71
CA GLY A 263 -7.91 10.04 -5.72
C GLY A 263 -7.78 11.47 -6.27
N ARG A 264 -6.68 11.80 -6.98
CA ARG A 264 -6.44 13.13 -7.57
C ARG A 264 -6.76 13.21 -9.06
N ALA A 265 -7.15 12.10 -9.68
CA ALA A 265 -7.67 12.08 -11.04
C ALA A 265 -9.17 12.46 -11.05
N ILE A 266 -9.93 11.96 -12.01
CA ILE A 266 -11.39 12.23 -12.12
C ILE A 266 -12.24 11.43 -11.13
N LEU A 267 -11.64 10.46 -10.44
CA LEU A 267 -12.30 9.56 -9.49
C LEU A 267 -11.58 9.60 -8.15
N HIS A 268 -12.36 9.68 -7.08
CA HIS A 268 -11.93 9.45 -5.72
C HIS A 268 -12.87 8.44 -5.07
N SER A 269 -12.34 7.31 -4.64
CA SER A 269 -13.02 6.31 -3.83
C SER A 269 -12.34 6.23 -2.45
N ALA A 270 -13.12 6.17 -1.39
CA ALA A 270 -12.58 6.04 -0.04
C ALA A 270 -11.85 4.68 0.13
N PRO A 271 -10.78 4.62 0.94
CA PRO A 271 -10.21 5.68 1.77
C PRO A 271 -9.26 6.65 1.05
N GLY A 272 -8.85 6.39 -0.20
CA GLY A 272 -8.01 7.29 -0.98
C GLY A 272 -6.57 7.39 -0.47
N ALA A 273 -6.04 6.33 0.13
CA ALA A 273 -4.72 6.34 0.74
C ALA A 273 -3.59 6.04 -0.26
N GLY A 274 -2.38 6.48 0.07
CA GLY A 274 -1.18 6.04 -0.64
C GLY A 274 -0.95 4.55 -0.45
N VAL A 275 -0.92 4.11 0.80
CA VAL A 275 -0.91 2.68 1.16
C VAL A 275 -1.93 2.43 2.27
N ASP A 276 -2.67 1.33 2.12
CA ASP A 276 -3.60 0.81 3.11
C ASP A 276 -3.15 -0.58 3.58
N ILE A 277 -2.96 -0.72 4.90
CA ILE A 277 -2.63 -1.99 5.54
C ILE A 277 -3.88 -2.45 6.28
N GLU A 278 -4.64 -3.33 5.64
CA GLU A 278 -5.94 -3.78 6.11
C GLU A 278 -6.03 -5.31 6.05
N ALA A 279 -5.98 -5.97 7.21
CA ALA A 279 -5.99 -7.42 7.31
C ALA A 279 -7.41 -7.97 7.05
N GLU A 280 -7.74 -8.18 5.79
CA GLU A 280 -9.03 -8.71 5.35
C GLU A 280 -9.04 -10.24 5.28
N ASN A 281 -8.01 -10.82 4.69
CA ASN A 281 -7.96 -12.26 4.40
C ASN A 281 -7.21 -13.04 5.46
N TRP A 282 -6.06 -12.52 5.87
CA TRP A 282 -5.18 -13.13 6.88
C TRP A 282 -4.48 -12.04 7.68
N PRO A 283 -3.91 -12.38 8.85
CA PRO A 283 -3.06 -11.46 9.58
C PRO A 283 -1.93 -10.88 8.72
N ILE A 284 -1.60 -9.61 8.97
CA ILE A 284 -0.47 -8.92 8.33
C ILE A 284 0.66 -8.77 9.33
N ARG A 285 1.89 -9.17 8.95
CA ARG A 285 3.10 -9.07 9.76
C ARG A 285 4.32 -8.71 8.91
N ASP A 286 5.31 -8.10 9.55
CA ASP A 286 6.63 -7.85 8.97
C ASP A 286 6.55 -7.06 7.65
N VAL A 287 6.00 -5.84 7.71
CA VAL A 287 5.93 -4.91 6.57
C VAL A 287 6.97 -3.82 6.72
N ALA A 288 7.92 -3.74 5.79
CA ALA A 288 8.98 -2.74 5.82
C ALA A 288 8.89 -1.79 4.62
N PHE A 289 8.98 -0.49 4.91
CA PHE A 289 9.12 0.58 3.90
C PHE A 289 10.47 1.27 4.10
N GLU A 290 11.29 1.32 3.05
CA GLU A 290 12.61 1.94 3.07
C GLU A 290 12.72 3.01 1.99
N ASN A 291 12.98 4.26 2.40
CA ASN A 291 13.15 5.40 1.49
C ASN A 291 11.95 5.59 0.54
N CYS A 292 10.73 5.36 1.01
CA CYS A 292 9.51 5.53 0.25
C CYS A 292 8.87 6.92 0.48
N GLU A 293 8.08 7.38 -0.50
CA GLU A 293 7.32 8.62 -0.38
C GLU A 293 5.81 8.34 -0.48
N PHE A 294 5.06 8.93 0.46
CA PHE A 294 3.60 8.91 0.54
C PHE A 294 3.11 10.36 0.48
N SER A 295 2.66 10.81 -0.68
CA SER A 295 2.41 12.26 -0.85
C SER A 295 1.19 12.60 -1.68
N ASP A 296 0.51 13.68 -1.30
CA ASP A 296 -0.63 14.27 -2.00
C ASP A 296 -1.77 13.27 -2.32
N ASN A 297 -2.02 12.34 -1.43
CA ASN A 297 -3.17 11.44 -1.54
C ASN A 297 -4.44 12.16 -1.05
N ALA A 298 -5.60 11.85 -1.61
CA ALA A 298 -6.86 12.43 -1.19
C ALA A 298 -7.24 11.98 0.24
N GLY A 299 -6.88 10.75 0.59
CA GLY A 299 -6.91 10.20 1.93
C GLY A 299 -5.56 10.30 2.63
N PHE A 300 -5.23 9.27 3.38
CA PHE A 300 -4.00 9.18 4.17
C PHE A 300 -2.76 8.94 3.29
N GLY A 301 -1.58 9.35 3.77
CA GLY A 301 -0.34 8.87 3.16
C GLY A 301 -0.19 7.36 3.36
N LEU A 302 -0.15 6.94 4.62
CA LEU A 302 -0.17 5.55 5.08
C LEU A 302 -1.27 5.40 6.12
N THR A 303 -2.13 4.40 5.97
CA THR A 303 -3.10 4.00 7.00
C THR A 303 -2.90 2.54 7.39
N SER A 304 -3.16 2.23 8.66
CA SER A 304 -3.11 0.89 9.21
C SER A 304 -4.04 0.79 10.41
N GLY A 305 -4.30 -0.42 10.89
CA GLY A 305 -5.11 -0.62 12.09
C GLY A 305 -6.45 -1.30 11.82
N SER A 306 -6.72 -1.67 10.57
CA SER A 306 -7.87 -2.49 10.24
C SER A 306 -7.50 -3.98 10.28
N GLY A 307 -8.28 -4.75 11.01
CA GLY A 307 -8.04 -6.19 11.20
C GLY A 307 -6.79 -6.51 12.01
N ASP A 308 -6.30 -7.74 11.89
CA ASP A 308 -5.12 -8.23 12.63
C ASP A 308 -3.82 -7.88 11.89
N SER A 309 -3.42 -6.60 11.95
CA SER A 309 -2.16 -6.11 11.38
C SER A 309 -1.18 -5.69 12.48
N ALA A 310 0.11 -5.98 12.32
CA ALA A 310 1.17 -5.58 13.25
C ALA A 310 2.56 -5.56 12.57
N ASP A 311 3.56 -5.01 13.29
CA ASP A 311 4.98 -5.06 12.94
C ASP A 311 5.28 -4.38 11.60
N VAL A 312 4.83 -3.12 11.47
CA VAL A 312 5.10 -2.26 10.32
C VAL A 312 6.28 -1.34 10.64
N SER A 313 7.25 -1.27 9.77
CA SER A 313 8.41 -0.39 9.91
C SER A 313 8.59 0.54 8.72
N CYS A 314 8.92 1.81 9.00
CA CYS A 314 9.23 2.81 7.98
C CYS A 314 10.60 3.43 8.32
N ASN A 315 11.54 3.35 7.38
CA ASN A 315 12.87 3.93 7.57
C ASN A 315 13.21 4.88 6.42
N GLY A 316 13.61 6.12 6.75
CA GLY A 316 13.96 7.13 5.75
C GLY A 316 12.79 7.57 4.86
N CYS A 317 11.56 7.37 5.29
CA CYS A 317 10.37 7.65 4.48
C CYS A 317 9.88 9.09 4.64
N LYS A 318 9.19 9.58 3.60
CA LYS A 318 8.57 10.90 3.58
C LYS A 318 7.05 10.78 3.47
N PHE A 319 6.33 11.43 4.39
CA PHE A 319 4.88 11.48 4.45
C PHE A 319 4.40 12.91 4.28
N VAL A 320 3.56 13.19 3.28
CA VAL A 320 3.04 14.54 2.99
C VAL A 320 1.52 14.51 2.90
N GLY A 321 0.86 15.00 3.92
CA GLY A 321 -0.59 15.13 3.97
C GLY A 321 -1.05 16.46 3.37
N THR A 322 -1.81 16.45 2.28
CA THR A 322 -2.30 17.66 1.61
C THR A 322 -3.78 17.94 1.81
N THR A 323 -4.59 16.91 2.04
CA THR A 323 -6.03 16.99 2.30
C THR A 323 -6.49 16.11 3.46
N ASN A 324 -5.62 15.24 3.92
CA ASN A 324 -5.85 14.37 5.07
C ASN A 324 -4.54 14.15 5.83
N TRP A 325 -4.56 13.35 6.89
CA TRP A 325 -3.41 13.06 7.73
C TRP A 325 -2.25 12.48 6.94
N ALA A 326 -1.03 12.90 7.25
CA ALA A 326 0.19 12.36 6.64
C ALA A 326 0.33 10.85 6.92
N ALA A 327 -0.04 10.42 8.13
CA ALA A 327 -0.13 9.02 8.49
C ALA A 327 -1.19 8.77 9.58
N TRP A 328 -1.72 7.53 9.58
CA TRP A 328 -2.66 6.98 10.58
C TRP A 328 -2.10 5.66 11.11
N PRO A 329 -1.12 5.70 12.02
CA PRO A 329 -0.36 4.52 12.47
C PRO A 329 -1.06 3.80 13.63
N ASP A 330 -2.11 3.04 13.35
CA ASP A 330 -2.94 2.39 14.38
C ASP A 330 -2.73 0.86 14.48
N SER A 331 -1.62 0.35 13.95
CA SER A 331 -1.24 -1.05 14.13
C SER A 331 -0.23 -1.23 15.27
N PRO A 332 -0.33 -2.31 16.06
CA PRO A 332 0.66 -2.65 17.08
C PRO A 332 2.07 -2.83 16.49
N GLY A 333 3.07 -2.39 17.22
CA GLY A 333 4.48 -2.61 16.87
C GLY A 333 5.00 -1.75 15.73
N MET A 334 4.29 -0.67 15.32
CA MET A 334 4.78 0.23 14.28
C MET A 334 6.04 1.00 14.72
N ARG A 335 6.99 1.11 13.80
CA ARG A 335 8.29 1.79 14.01
C ARG A 335 8.58 2.75 12.86
N PHE A 336 8.89 3.99 13.20
CA PHE A 336 9.32 5.00 12.24
C PHE A 336 10.72 5.47 12.63
N SER A 337 11.67 5.39 11.71
CA SER A 337 13.03 5.88 11.92
C SER A 337 13.46 6.78 10.77
N HIS A 338 14.10 7.92 11.09
CA HIS A 338 14.63 8.87 10.11
C HIS A 338 13.55 9.37 9.10
N CYS A 339 12.29 9.39 9.51
CA CYS A 339 11.18 9.79 8.66
C CYS A 339 10.88 11.29 8.75
N VAL A 340 10.30 11.84 7.68
CA VAL A 340 9.82 13.22 7.63
C VAL A 340 8.30 13.21 7.46
N PHE A 341 7.60 13.90 8.37
CA PHE A 341 6.16 14.12 8.32
C PHE A 341 5.89 15.60 8.05
N ALA A 342 5.45 15.91 6.84
CA ALA A 342 4.94 17.22 6.46
C ALA A 342 3.41 17.20 6.51
N GLY A 343 2.84 17.84 7.52
CA GLY A 343 1.44 17.72 7.91
C GLY A 343 1.24 16.72 9.08
N PRO A 344 0.05 16.71 9.66
CA PRO A 344 -0.21 16.04 10.93
C PRO A 344 -0.37 14.53 10.81
N ILE A 345 -0.09 13.87 11.94
CA ILE A 345 -0.41 12.46 12.18
C ILE A 345 -1.54 12.34 13.21
N ASN A 346 -2.25 11.23 13.16
CA ASN A 346 -3.34 10.95 14.10
C ASN A 346 -3.46 9.45 14.38
N HIS A 347 -4.09 9.08 15.50
CA HIS A 347 -4.38 7.69 15.86
C HIS A 347 -3.14 6.79 15.96
N CYS A 348 -2.16 7.19 16.77
CA CYS A 348 -1.04 6.31 17.06
C CYS A 348 -1.46 5.19 18.02
N HIS A 349 -1.22 3.94 17.64
CA HIS A 349 -1.51 2.79 18.50
C HIS A 349 -0.68 2.86 19.79
N GLY A 350 -1.36 2.91 20.92
CA GLY A 350 -0.74 2.80 22.23
C GLY A 350 -1.00 1.43 22.84
N ASP A 351 -0.05 0.90 23.59
CA ASP A 351 -0.19 -0.40 24.25
C ASP A 351 0.45 -0.37 25.65
N VAL A 352 -0.06 -1.18 26.58
CA VAL A 352 0.56 -1.36 27.91
C VAL A 352 1.94 -2.01 27.81
N ASP A 353 2.16 -2.83 26.79
CA ASP A 353 3.48 -3.31 26.40
C ASP A 353 4.16 -2.27 25.51
N PRO A 354 5.24 -1.62 25.97
CA PRO A 354 5.93 -0.59 25.17
C PRO A 354 6.49 -1.10 23.84
N SER A 355 6.72 -2.41 23.70
CA SER A 355 7.19 -2.99 22.45
C SER A 355 6.11 -2.98 21.37
N ARG A 356 4.84 -2.90 21.74
CA ARG A 356 3.69 -2.90 20.84
C ARG A 356 3.16 -1.49 20.55
N ALA A 357 3.50 -0.50 21.36
CA ALA A 357 3.14 0.89 21.09
C ALA A 357 3.94 1.46 19.91
N VAL A 358 3.38 2.43 19.20
CA VAL A 358 4.06 3.13 18.10
C VAL A 358 5.28 3.88 18.60
N HIS A 359 6.37 3.79 17.85
CA HIS A 359 7.63 4.42 18.20
C HIS A 359 8.22 5.20 17.02
N PHE A 360 8.48 6.49 17.24
CA PHE A 360 9.17 7.38 16.33
C PHE A 360 10.58 7.65 16.84
N MET A 361 11.59 7.43 16.01
CA MET A 361 13.00 7.61 16.32
C MET A 361 13.69 8.46 15.26
N ASP A 362 14.37 9.54 15.66
CA ASP A 362 15.09 10.46 14.78
C ASP A 362 14.20 11.03 13.65
N CYS A 363 12.91 11.21 13.91
CA CYS A 363 11.94 11.71 12.94
C CYS A 363 11.77 13.23 13.02
N ALA A 364 11.40 13.84 11.87
CA ALA A 364 11.08 15.26 11.76
C ALA A 364 9.60 15.45 11.47
N PHE A 365 8.96 16.36 12.23
CA PHE A 365 7.56 16.77 12.08
C PHE A 365 7.52 18.27 11.75
N THR A 366 6.86 18.65 10.66
CA THR A 366 6.86 20.02 10.19
C THR A 366 5.59 20.44 9.48
N ASP A 367 5.29 21.72 9.52
CA ASP A 367 4.24 22.37 8.74
C ASP A 367 4.80 23.14 7.52
N ASP A 368 6.02 22.81 7.09
CA ASP A 368 6.64 23.45 5.94
C ASP A 368 5.98 23.01 4.63
N HIS A 369 5.10 23.85 4.13
CA HIS A 369 4.35 23.63 2.89
C HIS A 369 5.23 23.50 1.62
N ARG A 370 6.52 23.91 1.67
CA ARG A 370 7.47 23.73 0.55
C ARG A 370 7.81 22.26 0.30
N LEU A 371 7.58 21.39 1.28
CA LEU A 371 7.75 19.94 1.14
C LEU A 371 6.57 19.27 0.40
N SER A 372 5.47 19.99 0.23
CA SER A 372 4.29 19.51 -0.48
C SER A 372 4.41 19.76 -1.98
N PRO A 373 4.11 18.78 -2.84
CA PRO A 373 4.10 18.96 -4.29
C PRO A 373 3.06 19.98 -4.76
N THR A 374 2.04 20.28 -3.96
CA THR A 374 0.99 21.25 -4.26
C THR A 374 1.19 22.60 -3.57
N GLY A 375 2.22 22.73 -2.76
CA GLY A 375 2.42 23.91 -1.91
C GLY A 375 1.39 24.05 -0.79
N LYS A 376 0.58 23.03 -0.51
CA LYS A 376 -0.45 23.01 0.53
C LYS A 376 -0.24 21.81 1.44
N LEU A 377 -0.53 21.99 2.73
CA LEU A 377 -0.61 20.92 3.70
C LEU A 377 -1.99 20.90 4.34
N PHE A 378 -2.48 19.73 4.66
CA PHE A 378 -3.55 19.56 5.61
C PHE A 378 -2.99 19.83 7.01
N LEU A 379 -3.61 20.68 7.76
CA LEU A 379 -3.15 21.04 9.11
C LEU A 379 -4.15 20.64 10.20
N GLY A 380 -5.10 19.76 9.87
CA GLY A 380 -6.13 19.32 10.80
C GLY A 380 -7.52 19.93 10.52
N LYS A 381 -8.50 19.54 11.32
CA LYS A 381 -9.88 20.03 11.24
C LYS A 381 -10.19 20.91 12.46
N GLY A 382 -10.76 22.08 12.24
CA GLY A 382 -11.18 22.99 13.31
C GLY A 382 -10.30 24.22 13.50
N LYS A 383 -10.46 24.89 14.64
CA LYS A 383 -9.74 26.13 14.94
C LYS A 383 -8.31 25.92 15.43
N GLU A 384 -8.03 24.76 16.01
CA GLU A 384 -6.73 24.41 16.53
C GLU A 384 -6.14 23.28 15.70
N GLN A 385 -4.93 23.46 15.23
CA GLN A 385 -4.26 22.59 14.27
C GLN A 385 -3.01 22.02 14.92
N TRP A 386 -3.05 20.76 15.36
CA TRP A 386 -1.91 20.07 15.96
C TRP A 386 -1.15 19.23 14.94
N ILE A 387 0.18 19.26 15.05
CA ILE A 387 1.05 18.42 14.19
C ILE A 387 0.92 16.91 14.49
N ALA A 388 0.44 16.57 15.66
CA ALA A 388 0.12 15.20 16.03
C ALA A 388 -1.02 15.20 17.06
N ILE A 389 -1.94 14.22 16.94
CA ILE A 389 -2.96 13.96 17.95
C ILE A 389 -2.74 12.54 18.47
N VAL A 390 -2.28 12.45 19.73
CA VAL A 390 -1.88 11.19 20.38
C VAL A 390 -2.50 11.14 21.77
N LEU A 391 -3.75 10.76 21.83
CA LEU A 391 -4.55 10.70 23.05
C LEU A 391 -4.96 9.25 23.35
N LYS A 392 -4.98 8.90 24.62
CA LYS A 392 -5.29 7.54 25.09
C LYS A 392 -4.39 6.47 24.46
N SER A 393 -3.14 6.84 24.22
CA SER A 393 -2.16 6.03 23.51
C SER A 393 -0.94 5.76 24.40
N PRO A 394 -1.07 4.87 25.41
CA PRO A 394 0.02 4.61 26.38
C PRO A 394 1.26 4.08 25.68
N ASN A 395 2.42 4.53 26.15
CA ASN A 395 3.75 4.14 25.69
C ASN A 395 4.07 4.52 24.23
N VAL A 396 3.22 5.29 23.52
CA VAL A 396 3.66 5.91 22.27
C VAL A 396 4.87 6.80 22.57
N ARG A 397 5.92 6.66 21.74
CA ARG A 397 7.21 7.23 22.08
C ARG A 397 7.83 7.99 20.92
N PHE A 398 8.37 9.17 21.26
CA PHE A 398 9.18 10.00 20.37
C PHE A 398 10.60 10.11 20.94
N ASP A 399 11.57 9.50 20.25
CA ASP A 399 12.99 9.54 20.61
C ASP A 399 13.77 10.41 19.63
N ARG A 400 14.51 11.40 20.10
CA ARG A 400 15.34 12.30 19.31
C ARG A 400 14.58 12.91 18.10
N CYS A 401 13.26 13.11 18.30
CA CYS A 401 12.42 13.69 17.26
C CYS A 401 12.48 15.21 17.28
N ARG A 402 12.34 15.81 16.10
CA ARG A 402 12.26 17.25 15.92
C ARG A 402 10.89 17.67 15.46
N PHE A 403 10.27 18.60 16.19
CA PHE A 403 9.03 19.26 15.81
C PHE A 403 9.37 20.71 15.48
N HIS A 404 9.38 21.05 14.19
CA HIS A 404 9.73 22.39 13.74
C HIS A 404 8.56 23.01 12.98
N LEU A 405 7.81 23.90 13.68
CA LEU A 405 6.56 24.49 13.20
C LEU A 405 6.78 25.98 12.98
N THR A 406 6.64 26.39 11.72
CA THR A 406 6.94 27.77 11.26
C THR A 406 5.69 28.58 10.98
N GLY A 407 4.52 27.94 10.91
CA GLY A 407 3.20 28.56 10.76
C GLY A 407 2.43 28.61 12.09
N ASP A 408 1.10 28.51 11.97
CA ASP A 408 0.18 28.54 13.12
C ASP A 408 -0.10 27.16 13.73
N THR A 409 0.55 26.12 13.21
CA THR A 409 0.40 24.74 13.71
C THR A 409 0.96 24.62 15.12
N LEU A 410 0.27 23.86 15.95
CA LEU A 410 0.61 23.62 17.35
C LEU A 410 1.44 22.36 17.51
N LEU A 411 2.25 22.30 18.56
CA LEU A 411 2.93 21.10 19.03
C LEU A 411 1.91 19.98 19.32
N PRO A 412 2.33 18.74 19.51
CA PRO A 412 1.41 17.61 19.69
C PRO A 412 0.33 17.85 20.74
N LEU A 413 -0.90 17.46 20.46
CA LEU A 413 -1.94 17.25 21.46
C LEU A 413 -1.78 15.80 21.96
N SER A 414 -1.31 15.66 23.20
CA SER A 414 -1.01 14.36 23.80
C SER A 414 -1.37 14.32 25.29
N ASP A 415 -1.33 13.14 25.89
CA ASP A 415 -1.54 12.92 27.32
C ASP A 415 -0.31 12.28 27.97
N ASN A 416 -0.36 12.07 29.28
CA ASN A 416 0.79 11.57 30.08
C ASN A 416 1.21 10.12 29.75
N GLY A 417 0.45 9.40 28.94
CA GLY A 417 0.86 8.09 28.41
C GLY A 417 1.95 8.19 27.34
N VAL A 418 2.12 9.34 26.71
CA VAL A 418 3.12 9.57 25.67
C VAL A 418 4.50 9.85 26.28
N ILE A 419 5.56 9.36 25.65
CA ILE A 419 6.94 9.52 26.09
C ILE A 419 7.72 10.39 25.10
N TYR A 420 8.35 11.46 25.59
CA TYR A 420 9.28 12.30 24.83
C TYR A 420 10.69 12.13 25.39
N ALA A 421 11.60 11.64 24.56
CA ALA A 421 12.99 11.40 24.94
C ALA A 421 13.95 12.17 24.01
N ASP A 422 14.73 13.07 24.58
CA ASP A 422 15.74 13.84 23.85
C ASP A 422 15.20 14.60 22.62
N CYS A 423 13.96 15.09 22.72
CA CYS A 423 13.25 15.77 21.61
C CYS A 423 13.54 17.27 21.57
N GLU A 424 13.53 17.83 20.37
CA GLU A 424 13.56 19.27 20.09
C GLU A 424 12.22 19.71 19.51
N MET A 425 11.57 20.68 20.16
CA MET A 425 10.25 21.16 19.77
C MET A 425 10.28 22.68 19.61
N SER A 426 9.74 23.18 18.50
CA SER A 426 9.60 24.63 18.27
C SER A 426 8.31 24.95 17.55
N GLN A 427 7.62 26.01 17.99
CA GLN A 427 6.45 26.56 17.31
C GLN A 427 6.48 28.08 17.29
N ARG A 428 5.91 28.66 16.23
CA ARG A 428 5.70 30.11 16.11
C ARG A 428 4.31 30.57 16.51
N SER A 429 3.35 29.66 16.57
CA SER A 429 1.98 30.00 16.92
C SER A 429 1.88 30.82 18.21
N PRO A 430 1.08 31.90 18.25
CA PRO A 430 0.83 32.66 19.47
C PRO A 430 -0.05 31.92 20.47
N THR A 431 -0.69 30.81 20.05
CA THR A 431 -1.51 29.97 20.91
C THR A 431 -0.62 29.04 21.73
N ALA A 432 -0.89 28.97 23.02
CA ALA A 432 -0.18 28.03 23.88
C ALA A 432 -0.58 26.61 23.53
N SER A 433 0.40 25.74 23.36
CA SER A 433 0.19 24.29 23.23
C SER A 433 0.97 23.57 24.31
N GLY A 434 0.42 22.46 24.81
CA GLY A 434 1.06 21.67 25.84
C GLY A 434 1.14 20.22 25.42
N PRO A 435 2.26 19.77 24.82
CA PRO A 435 2.45 18.34 24.62
C PRO A 435 2.61 17.67 25.99
N LEU A 436 1.48 17.21 26.56
CA LEU A 436 1.50 16.47 27.80
C LEU A 436 2.17 15.12 27.56
N GLY A 437 2.95 14.66 28.54
CA GLY A 437 3.68 13.42 28.40
C GLY A 437 4.69 13.22 29.54
N THR A 438 5.37 12.08 29.47
CA THR A 438 6.52 11.77 30.31
C THR A 438 7.80 12.17 29.57
N TYR A 439 8.51 13.16 30.11
CA TYR A 439 9.78 13.65 29.55
C TYR A 439 10.98 12.97 30.20
N ILE A 440 11.77 12.27 29.40
CA ILE A 440 13.02 11.63 29.81
C ILE A 440 14.20 12.19 28.98
N GLY A 441 15.44 11.98 29.44
CA GLY A 441 16.61 12.56 28.75
C GLY A 441 16.63 14.09 28.80
N THR A 442 17.06 14.72 27.69
CA THR A 442 17.14 16.19 27.54
C THR A 442 16.22 16.66 26.44
N ASN A 443 15.16 17.37 26.82
CA ASN A 443 14.19 17.91 25.85
C ASN A 443 14.25 19.44 25.86
N SER A 444 14.12 20.04 24.67
CA SER A 444 14.04 21.50 24.50
C SER A 444 12.76 21.91 23.80
N ILE A 445 12.12 22.97 24.32
CA ILE A 445 10.87 23.49 23.76
C ILE A 445 11.02 24.99 23.59
N SER A 446 10.75 25.52 22.42
CA SER A 446 10.73 26.94 22.12
C SER A 446 9.38 27.39 21.57
N GLY A 447 8.95 28.59 21.95
CA GLY A 447 7.62 29.11 21.64
C GLY A 447 6.68 29.08 22.85
N LYS A 448 5.39 29.33 22.59
CA LYS A 448 4.40 29.41 23.66
C LYS A 448 3.90 28.01 24.04
N ALA A 449 4.52 27.41 25.04
CA ALA A 449 4.19 26.08 25.52
C ALA A 449 3.72 26.12 26.98
N ASP A 450 2.70 25.31 27.30
CA ASP A 450 2.22 25.05 28.64
C ASP A 450 2.36 23.56 28.93
N LEU A 451 3.19 23.21 29.91
CA LEU A 451 3.45 21.84 30.35
C LEU A 451 2.84 21.53 31.71
N LEU A 452 1.82 22.31 32.13
CA LEU A 452 1.15 22.06 33.41
C LEU A 452 0.52 20.65 33.38
N GLY A 453 0.94 19.80 34.32
CA GLY A 453 0.51 18.41 34.40
C GLY A 453 1.40 17.40 33.67
N ALA A 454 2.44 17.83 32.93
CA ALA A 454 3.43 16.90 32.36
C ALA A 454 4.30 16.25 33.46
N ILE A 455 4.76 15.03 33.18
CA ILE A 455 5.64 14.26 34.06
C ILE A 455 7.10 14.47 33.62
N ILE A 456 7.89 15.23 34.42
CA ILE A 456 9.26 15.57 34.09
C ILE A 456 10.22 14.71 34.90
N ARG A 457 10.80 13.69 34.26
CA ARG A 457 11.81 12.79 34.88
C ARG A 457 13.22 13.13 34.40
N GLY A 458 13.39 13.76 33.25
CA GLY A 458 14.63 14.20 32.65
C GLY A 458 14.92 15.68 32.86
N ARG A 459 15.67 16.29 31.92
CA ARG A 459 15.94 17.71 31.84
C ARG A 459 15.03 18.31 30.75
N VAL A 460 14.15 19.23 31.10
CA VAL A 460 13.30 19.95 30.16
C VAL A 460 13.63 21.45 30.19
N VAL A 461 13.93 22.01 29.03
CA VAL A 461 14.24 23.43 28.85
C VAL A 461 13.15 24.08 28.03
N VAL A 462 12.41 25.05 28.58
CA VAL A 462 11.39 25.82 27.88
C VAL A 462 11.86 27.27 27.75
N ASN A 463 12.05 27.74 26.53
CA ASN A 463 12.55 29.10 26.25
C ASN A 463 13.81 29.48 27.06
N GLY A 464 14.76 28.56 27.16
CA GLY A 464 16.00 28.72 27.94
C GLY A 464 15.89 28.48 29.44
N ARG A 465 14.68 28.29 29.98
CA ARG A 465 14.45 28.03 31.41
C ARG A 465 14.31 26.53 31.67
N VAL A 466 15.09 26.00 32.61
CA VAL A 466 14.97 24.59 33.04
C VAL A 466 13.76 24.46 33.96
N LEU A 467 12.88 23.48 33.64
CA LEU A 467 11.75 23.15 34.51
C LEU A 467 12.17 22.19 35.65
N PRO A 468 11.52 22.27 36.81
CA PRO A 468 11.76 21.33 37.91
C PRO A 468 11.28 19.93 37.51
N ARG A 469 11.91 18.90 38.06
CA ARG A 469 11.41 17.52 37.96
C ARG A 469 10.11 17.40 38.75
N THR A 470 9.18 16.61 38.23
CA THR A 470 7.99 16.22 39.00
C THR A 470 8.36 15.11 39.96
N ALA A 471 7.74 15.13 41.14
CA ALA A 471 7.97 14.12 42.18
C ALA A 471 7.54 12.71 41.72
#